data_4cac3bc29f285c87f946bd7578ac0633
#
_entry.id   4cac3bc29f285c87f946bd7578ac0633
#
_cell.length_a   1.000
_cell.length_b   1.000
_cell.length_c   1.000
_cell.angle_alpha   90.00
_cell.angle_beta   90.00
_cell.angle_gamma   90.00
#
_symmetry.space_group_name_H-M   'P 1'
#
loop_
_entity.id
_entity.type
_entity.pdbx_description
1 polymer ?
#
loop_
_entity_poly.entity_id
_entity_poly.type
_entity_poly.pdbx_seq_one_letter_code
_entity_poly.pdbx_strand_id
1 'polypeptide(L)'
;MIVPSSNTTMEREFNRIVPGGFSIHSARMRMKSVTEEDLRAMDRQSVRAALELSDAEVSVIGYGCMIAVVSRGRGYDDVVRKRIEKSVHIPTVVSATAVIDALKALGAARIAVAMPYTEELAKSELRFMEKCGLAIVDYRTLGIEANTAVGNLEASVAAETVRSLDSKKADALLISCAQMPSADVLDELEGETGLPVLSTNTATLWAMMRRIGYATPITGYGSLLSGVARSAGGRANLRHPRKPPVPVQGSYRR
;
A
#
# COMPACT_ATOMS: atom_id res chain seq x y z
N MET A 1 1.73 12.46 0.77
CA MET A 1 0.71 11.44 1.09
C MET A 1 -0.38 12.01 1.98
N ILE A 2 -1.60 11.49 1.86
CA ILE A 2 -2.73 11.80 2.74
C ILE A 2 -2.97 10.59 3.64
N VAL A 3 -2.87 10.76 4.96
CA VAL A 3 -2.98 9.64 5.93
C VAL A 3 -3.94 9.98 7.07
N PRO A 4 -4.54 8.97 7.74
CA PRO A 4 -5.25 9.17 8.99
C PRO A 4 -4.35 9.85 10.03
N SER A 5 -4.90 10.73 10.87
CA SER A 5 -4.12 11.46 11.86
C SER A 5 -3.45 10.56 12.91
N SER A 6 -4.00 9.38 13.13
CA SER A 6 -3.44 8.35 14.03
C SER A 6 -2.39 7.45 13.36
N ASN A 7 -2.14 7.59 12.05
CA ASN A 7 -1.11 6.78 11.37
C ASN A 7 0.29 7.26 11.73
N THR A 8 1.14 6.35 12.22
CA THR A 8 2.53 6.60 12.63
C THR A 8 3.54 5.76 11.83
N THR A 9 3.06 4.88 10.96
CA THR A 9 3.89 3.88 10.28
C THR A 9 4.17 4.23 8.83
N MET A 10 3.16 4.56 8.05
CA MET A 10 3.28 4.72 6.60
C MET A 10 4.30 5.82 6.23
N GLU A 11 4.25 6.96 6.91
CA GLU A 11 5.19 8.06 6.68
C GLU A 11 6.64 7.67 7.03
N ARG A 12 6.83 6.96 8.15
CA ARG A 12 8.13 6.46 8.59
C ARG A 12 8.71 5.46 7.59
N GLU A 13 7.90 4.50 7.14
CA GLU A 13 8.33 3.50 6.15
C GLU A 13 8.65 4.16 4.80
N PHE A 14 7.82 5.05 4.31
CA PHE A 14 8.06 5.72 3.03
C PHE A 14 9.36 6.53 3.03
N ASN A 15 9.61 7.33 4.08
CA ASN A 15 10.85 8.11 4.21
C ASN A 15 12.10 7.22 4.21
N ARG A 16 11.97 5.98 4.65
CA ARG A 16 13.07 5.02 4.71
C ARG A 16 13.28 4.26 3.39
N ILE A 17 12.20 4.00 2.67
CA ILE A 17 12.20 3.19 1.45
C ILE A 17 12.52 4.02 0.20
N VAL A 18 12.04 5.27 0.13
CA VAL A 18 12.22 6.09 -1.07
C VAL A 18 13.70 6.32 -1.36
N PRO A 19 14.12 6.20 -2.63
CA PRO A 19 15.50 6.48 -3.02
C PRO A 19 15.88 7.93 -2.82
N GLY A 20 17.17 8.22 -2.76
CA GLY A 20 17.69 9.59 -2.77
C GLY A 20 17.15 10.38 -3.99
N GLY A 21 16.84 11.65 -3.78
CA GLY A 21 16.23 12.52 -4.78
C GLY A 21 14.70 12.61 -4.69
N PHE A 22 14.06 11.83 -3.81
CA PHE A 22 12.64 11.97 -3.48
C PHE A 22 12.45 12.46 -2.06
N SER A 23 11.38 13.21 -1.83
CA SER A 23 10.93 13.62 -0.51
C SER A 23 9.48 13.21 -0.28
N ILE A 24 9.14 12.90 0.97
CA ILE A 24 7.79 12.54 1.37
C ILE A 24 7.19 13.69 2.17
N HIS A 25 6.05 14.18 1.71
CA HIS A 25 5.26 15.20 2.38
C HIS A 25 3.92 14.59 2.81
N SER A 26 3.46 14.91 4.02
CA SER A 26 2.25 14.31 4.59
C SER A 26 1.26 15.36 5.02
N ALA A 27 0.01 15.22 4.60
CA ALA A 27 -1.15 15.90 5.17
C ALA A 27 -2.04 14.87 5.87
N ARG A 28 -2.60 15.26 7.02
CA ARG A 28 -3.33 14.31 7.88
C ARG A 28 -4.82 14.59 7.89
N MET A 29 -5.62 13.54 7.83
CA MET A 29 -7.06 13.60 8.02
C MET A 29 -7.41 13.12 9.42
N ARG A 30 -8.13 13.93 10.18
CA ARG A 30 -8.47 13.59 11.56
C ARG A 30 -9.34 12.35 11.61
N MET A 31 -8.84 11.33 12.34
CA MET A 31 -9.54 10.08 12.63
C MET A 31 -9.30 9.74 14.11
N LYS A 32 -10.37 9.55 14.88
CA LYS A 32 -10.30 9.19 16.30
C LYS A 32 -10.45 7.68 16.49
N SER A 33 -11.37 7.07 15.79
CA SER A 33 -11.66 5.64 15.86
C SER A 33 -11.96 5.08 14.46
N VAL A 34 -11.95 3.76 14.33
CA VAL A 34 -12.21 3.06 13.06
C VAL A 34 -13.69 2.69 12.97
N THR A 35 -14.58 3.66 13.24
CA THR A 35 -16.02 3.52 13.02
C THR A 35 -16.41 4.03 11.63
N GLU A 36 -17.55 3.60 11.11
CA GLU A 36 -18.03 4.07 9.81
C GLU A 36 -18.24 5.60 9.78
N GLU A 37 -18.74 6.18 10.87
CA GLU A 37 -18.93 7.63 10.99
C GLU A 37 -17.60 8.38 10.96
N ASP A 38 -16.60 7.96 11.75
CA ASP A 38 -15.28 8.57 11.78
C ASP A 38 -14.54 8.40 10.45
N LEU A 39 -14.65 7.24 9.80
CA LEU A 39 -14.10 7.03 8.47
C LEU A 39 -14.73 7.97 7.42
N ARG A 40 -16.05 8.21 7.49
CA ARG A 40 -16.74 9.18 6.62
C ARG A 40 -16.31 10.61 6.94
N ALA A 41 -16.20 10.98 8.21
CA ALA A 41 -15.77 12.30 8.66
C ALA A 41 -14.32 12.59 8.25
N MET A 42 -13.45 11.58 8.36
CA MET A 42 -12.07 11.64 7.91
C MET A 42 -11.99 11.86 6.40
N ASP A 43 -12.70 11.06 5.61
CA ASP A 43 -12.63 11.09 4.15
C ASP A 43 -13.11 12.44 3.56
N ARG A 44 -14.05 13.12 4.20
CA ARG A 44 -14.46 14.49 3.82
C ARG A 44 -13.31 15.51 3.87
N GLN A 45 -12.24 15.22 4.60
CA GLN A 45 -11.07 16.09 4.72
C GLN A 45 -10.03 15.87 3.62
N SER A 46 -10.23 14.89 2.74
CA SER A 46 -9.25 14.49 1.72
C SER A 46 -8.91 15.62 0.73
N VAL A 47 -9.89 16.47 0.36
CA VAL A 47 -9.66 17.61 -0.53
C VAL A 47 -8.81 18.68 0.17
N ARG A 48 -9.11 19.01 1.45
CA ARG A 48 -8.28 19.94 2.23
C ARG A 48 -6.83 19.44 2.30
N ALA A 49 -6.65 18.18 2.66
CA ALA A 49 -5.31 17.58 2.74
C ALA A 49 -4.58 17.55 1.38
N ALA A 50 -5.32 17.38 0.28
CA ALA A 50 -4.75 17.43 -1.06
C ALA A 50 -4.30 18.86 -1.44
N LEU A 51 -5.08 19.88 -1.09
CA LEU A 51 -4.73 21.30 -1.32
C LEU A 51 -3.43 21.66 -0.58
N GLU A 52 -3.28 21.27 0.68
CA GLU A 52 -2.05 21.49 1.44
C GLU A 52 -0.81 20.83 0.79
N LEU A 53 -0.99 19.64 0.20
CA LEU A 53 0.10 18.98 -0.53
C LEU A 53 0.36 19.62 -1.89
N SER A 54 -0.64 20.22 -2.53
CA SER A 54 -0.47 20.91 -3.81
C SER A 54 0.39 22.16 -3.67
N ASP A 55 0.35 22.83 -2.53
CA ASP A 55 1.21 23.97 -2.24
C ASP A 55 2.71 23.61 -2.22
N ALA A 56 3.03 22.34 -1.95
CA ALA A 56 4.39 21.80 -2.01
C ALA A 56 4.74 21.22 -3.41
N GLU A 57 3.90 21.43 -4.42
CA GLU A 57 4.10 20.99 -5.83
C GLU A 57 4.48 19.52 -5.95
N VAL A 58 3.87 18.63 -5.14
CA VAL A 58 4.17 17.21 -5.14
C VAL A 58 3.82 16.56 -6.49
N SER A 59 4.65 15.62 -6.94
CA SER A 59 4.48 14.95 -8.25
C SER A 59 3.35 13.92 -8.26
N VAL A 60 2.97 13.37 -7.10
CA VAL A 60 1.91 12.39 -6.94
C VAL A 60 1.37 12.41 -5.51
N ILE A 61 0.08 12.17 -5.35
CA ILE A 61 -0.58 12.06 -4.04
C ILE A 61 -0.95 10.59 -3.80
N GLY A 62 -0.57 10.04 -2.63
CA GLY A 62 -1.03 8.75 -2.14
C GLY A 62 -2.13 8.93 -1.10
N TYR A 63 -3.31 8.30 -1.28
CA TYR A 63 -4.37 8.23 -0.27
C TYR A 63 -4.19 6.95 0.56
N GLY A 64 -3.61 7.09 1.75
CA GLY A 64 -3.11 6.02 2.61
C GLY A 64 -4.13 5.48 3.62
N CYS A 65 -5.37 5.20 3.20
CA CYS A 65 -6.36 4.56 4.06
C CYS A 65 -7.22 3.56 3.28
N MET A 66 -6.84 2.28 3.34
CA MET A 66 -7.55 1.21 2.64
C MET A 66 -8.95 1.00 3.23
N ILE A 67 -9.06 0.92 4.56
CA ILE A 67 -10.34 0.62 5.21
C ILE A 67 -11.44 1.68 4.95
N ALA A 68 -11.06 2.95 4.76
CA ALA A 68 -12.02 4.00 4.41
C ALA A 68 -12.65 3.81 3.03
N VAL A 69 -11.93 3.15 2.12
CA VAL A 69 -12.42 2.78 0.80
C VAL A 69 -13.25 1.51 0.87
N VAL A 70 -12.72 0.48 1.52
CA VAL A 70 -13.33 -0.83 1.66
C VAL A 70 -14.71 -0.75 2.31
N SER A 71 -14.87 0.06 3.37
CA SER A 71 -16.15 0.27 4.05
C SER A 71 -17.25 0.87 3.18
N ARG A 72 -16.87 1.46 2.03
CA ARG A 72 -17.82 2.07 1.06
C ARG A 72 -18.10 1.17 -0.14
N GLY A 73 -17.35 0.07 -0.25
CA GLY A 73 -17.50 -0.90 -1.31
C GLY A 73 -16.72 -0.59 -2.59
N ARG A 74 -16.85 -1.51 -3.55
CA ARG A 74 -16.14 -1.45 -4.83
C ARG A 74 -16.46 -0.18 -5.62
N GLY A 75 -15.43 0.43 -6.19
CA GLY A 75 -15.54 1.65 -7.01
C GLY A 75 -15.41 2.95 -6.21
N TYR A 76 -15.42 2.88 -4.87
CA TYR A 76 -15.24 4.09 -4.07
C TYR A 76 -13.80 4.63 -4.13
N ASP A 77 -12.82 3.78 -4.36
CA ASP A 77 -11.44 4.14 -4.69
C ASP A 77 -11.37 5.12 -5.87
N ASP A 78 -12.12 4.86 -6.93
CA ASP A 78 -12.19 5.73 -8.11
C ASP A 78 -12.88 7.06 -7.79
N VAL A 79 -13.89 7.06 -6.92
CA VAL A 79 -14.54 8.28 -6.42
C VAL A 79 -13.56 9.16 -5.65
N VAL A 80 -12.78 8.57 -4.73
CA VAL A 80 -11.76 9.29 -3.95
C VAL A 80 -10.68 9.86 -4.88
N ARG A 81 -10.14 9.03 -5.76
CA ARG A 81 -9.12 9.42 -6.74
C ARG A 81 -9.57 10.62 -7.58
N LYS A 82 -10.73 10.50 -8.24
CA LYS A 82 -11.29 11.56 -9.11
C LYS A 82 -11.58 12.84 -8.35
N ARG A 83 -12.07 12.74 -7.11
CA ARG A 83 -12.35 13.91 -6.25
C ARG A 83 -11.06 14.68 -5.94
N ILE A 84 -9.96 13.99 -5.57
CA ILE A 84 -8.66 14.60 -5.29
C ILE A 84 -8.08 15.17 -6.60
N GLU A 85 -7.98 14.39 -7.66
CA GLU A 85 -7.41 14.82 -8.95
C GLU A 85 -8.15 16.04 -9.54
N LYS A 86 -9.49 16.10 -9.36
CA LYS A 86 -10.28 17.25 -9.81
C LYS A 86 -9.95 18.53 -9.03
N SER A 87 -9.59 18.41 -7.75
CA SER A 87 -9.34 19.59 -6.92
C SER A 87 -7.93 20.16 -7.04
N VAL A 88 -6.92 19.32 -7.36
CA VAL A 88 -5.51 19.76 -7.36
C VAL A 88 -4.75 19.45 -8.66
N HIS A 89 -5.35 18.73 -9.60
CA HIS A 89 -4.76 18.31 -10.87
C HIS A 89 -3.45 17.50 -10.73
N ILE A 90 -3.24 16.84 -9.59
CA ILE A 90 -2.09 15.99 -9.31
C ILE A 90 -2.51 14.52 -9.38
N PRO A 91 -1.76 13.65 -10.09
CA PRO A 91 -2.04 12.23 -10.14
C PRO A 91 -2.19 11.64 -8.74
N THR A 92 -3.24 10.83 -8.53
CA THR A 92 -3.54 10.27 -7.21
C THR A 92 -3.57 8.75 -7.25
N VAL A 93 -2.95 8.13 -6.26
CA VAL A 93 -2.95 6.68 -6.01
C VAL A 93 -3.74 6.42 -4.73
N VAL A 94 -4.66 5.47 -4.77
CA VAL A 94 -5.44 5.02 -3.61
C VAL A 94 -4.92 3.66 -3.17
N SER A 95 -4.60 3.49 -1.89
CA SER A 95 -3.99 2.26 -1.36
C SER A 95 -4.77 0.99 -1.69
N ALA A 96 -6.11 1.05 -1.66
CA ALA A 96 -6.94 -0.11 -2.00
C ALA A 96 -6.73 -0.58 -3.45
N THR A 97 -6.71 0.35 -4.41
CA THR A 97 -6.39 0.04 -5.82
C THR A 97 -4.95 -0.42 -5.96
N ALA A 98 -4.01 0.25 -5.28
CA ALA A 98 -2.59 -0.08 -5.35
C ALA A 98 -2.29 -1.53 -4.92
N VAL A 99 -2.93 -2.01 -3.86
CA VAL A 99 -2.81 -3.41 -3.41
C VAL A 99 -3.31 -4.39 -4.48
N ILE A 100 -4.47 -4.13 -5.06
CA ILE A 100 -5.03 -5.00 -6.11
C ILE A 100 -4.14 -5.00 -7.36
N ASP A 101 -3.66 -3.83 -7.77
CA ASP A 101 -2.78 -3.71 -8.96
C ASP A 101 -1.41 -4.34 -8.72
N ALA A 102 -0.85 -4.23 -7.52
CA ALA A 102 0.39 -4.88 -7.13
C ALA A 102 0.27 -6.42 -7.18
N LEU A 103 -0.80 -6.98 -6.61
CA LEU A 103 -1.07 -8.42 -6.66
C LEU A 103 -1.22 -8.91 -8.10
N LYS A 104 -1.94 -8.18 -8.94
CA LYS A 104 -2.05 -8.48 -10.37
C LYS A 104 -0.69 -8.43 -11.09
N ALA A 105 0.14 -7.43 -10.77
CA ALA A 105 1.48 -7.30 -11.35
C ALA A 105 2.41 -8.46 -10.95
N LEU A 106 2.21 -9.02 -9.78
CA LEU A 106 2.89 -10.23 -9.30
C LEU A 106 2.29 -11.53 -9.89
N GLY A 107 1.18 -11.46 -10.63
CA GLY A 107 0.46 -12.62 -11.16
C GLY A 107 -0.29 -13.40 -10.09
N ALA A 108 -0.55 -12.82 -8.93
CA ALA A 108 -1.20 -13.47 -7.81
C ALA A 108 -2.73 -13.39 -7.94
N ALA A 109 -3.38 -14.55 -7.97
CA ALA A 109 -4.84 -14.68 -7.93
C ALA A 109 -5.34 -15.26 -6.60
N ARG A 110 -4.50 -16.03 -5.91
CA ARG A 110 -4.78 -16.64 -4.61
C ARG A 110 -3.85 -16.03 -3.57
N ILE A 111 -4.41 -15.48 -2.51
CA ILE A 111 -3.63 -14.79 -1.48
C ILE A 111 -3.95 -15.30 -0.08
N ALA A 112 -2.95 -15.28 0.79
CA ALA A 112 -3.16 -15.38 2.23
C ALA A 112 -2.86 -14.02 2.88
N VAL A 113 -3.66 -13.61 3.88
CA VAL A 113 -3.69 -12.23 4.37
C VAL A 113 -3.48 -12.16 5.88
N ALA A 114 -2.48 -11.39 6.30
CA ALA A 114 -2.25 -11.02 7.70
C ALA A 114 -2.76 -9.59 7.96
N MET A 115 -3.56 -9.41 9.02
CA MET A 115 -4.22 -8.15 9.35
C MET A 115 -4.19 -7.91 10.87
N PRO A 116 -4.12 -6.65 11.33
CA PRO A 116 -4.24 -6.37 12.77
C PRO A 116 -5.69 -6.18 13.25
N TYR A 117 -6.65 -6.04 12.35
CA TYR A 117 -8.02 -5.61 12.63
C TYR A 117 -8.83 -6.56 13.51
N THR A 118 -10.00 -6.09 13.94
CA THR A 118 -11.06 -6.96 14.46
C THR A 118 -11.60 -7.87 13.36
N GLU A 119 -12.18 -8.98 13.74
CA GLU A 119 -12.74 -9.98 12.81
C GLU A 119 -13.78 -9.37 11.84
N GLU A 120 -14.57 -8.42 12.31
CA GLU A 120 -15.59 -7.75 11.50
C GLU A 120 -14.96 -6.93 10.37
N LEU A 121 -13.95 -6.10 10.70
CA LEU A 121 -13.23 -5.30 9.71
C LEU A 121 -12.43 -6.19 8.75
N ALA A 122 -11.78 -7.23 9.27
CA ALA A 122 -11.06 -8.21 8.45
C ALA A 122 -11.98 -8.83 7.38
N LYS A 123 -13.15 -9.35 7.79
CA LYS A 123 -14.14 -9.92 6.86
C LYS A 123 -14.65 -8.92 5.83
N SER A 124 -14.79 -7.65 6.21
CA SER A 124 -15.20 -6.60 5.27
C SER A 124 -14.14 -6.39 4.18
N GLU A 125 -12.87 -6.37 4.58
CA GLU A 125 -11.75 -6.20 3.66
C GLU A 125 -11.55 -7.41 2.74
N LEU A 126 -11.64 -8.63 3.27
CA LEU A 126 -11.57 -9.86 2.50
C LEU A 126 -12.66 -9.91 1.43
N ARG A 127 -13.92 -9.59 1.79
CA ARG A 127 -15.02 -9.51 0.82
C ARG A 127 -14.77 -8.47 -0.29
N PHE A 128 -14.09 -7.37 0.03
CA PHE A 128 -13.70 -6.40 -1.00
C PHE A 128 -12.66 -7.00 -1.96
N MET A 129 -11.63 -7.68 -1.45
CA MET A 129 -10.60 -8.35 -2.25
C MET A 129 -11.21 -9.43 -3.15
N GLU A 130 -12.12 -10.24 -2.63
CA GLU A 130 -12.85 -11.26 -3.39
C GLU A 130 -13.67 -10.63 -4.54
N LYS A 131 -14.37 -9.52 -4.28
CA LYS A 131 -15.08 -8.76 -5.31
C LYS A 131 -14.14 -8.15 -6.36
N CYS A 132 -12.86 -7.99 -6.06
CA CYS A 132 -11.83 -7.57 -7.00
C CYS A 132 -11.18 -8.73 -7.77
N GLY A 133 -11.67 -9.98 -7.56
CA GLY A 133 -11.26 -11.16 -8.29
C GLY A 133 -10.12 -11.96 -7.63
N LEU A 134 -9.82 -11.71 -6.36
CA LEU A 134 -8.83 -12.48 -5.59
C LEU A 134 -9.51 -13.63 -4.83
N ALA A 135 -8.86 -14.78 -4.76
CA ALA A 135 -9.27 -15.89 -3.91
C ALA A 135 -8.47 -15.85 -2.59
N ILE A 136 -9.17 -15.77 -1.47
CA ILE A 136 -8.55 -15.80 -0.15
C ILE A 136 -8.37 -17.26 0.27
N VAL A 137 -7.13 -17.70 0.44
CA VAL A 137 -6.83 -19.09 0.81
C VAL A 137 -6.70 -19.28 2.31
N ASP A 138 -6.23 -18.28 3.01
CA ASP A 138 -6.18 -18.21 4.48
C ASP A 138 -6.08 -16.76 4.94
N TYR A 139 -6.44 -16.48 6.19
CA TYR A 139 -6.19 -15.19 6.81
C TYR A 139 -5.97 -15.32 8.31
N ARG A 140 -5.23 -14.37 8.88
CA ARG A 140 -5.08 -14.18 10.33
C ARG A 140 -5.32 -12.73 10.68
N THR A 141 -5.97 -12.53 11.81
CA THR A 141 -6.20 -11.20 12.38
C THR A 141 -5.81 -11.17 13.85
N LEU A 142 -5.33 -10.01 14.33
CA LEU A 142 -4.87 -9.84 15.72
C LEU A 142 -5.96 -9.31 16.63
N GLY A 143 -7.11 -8.90 16.10
CA GLY A 143 -8.24 -8.40 16.90
C GLY A 143 -8.01 -7.04 17.56
N ILE A 144 -7.10 -6.21 17.04
CA ILE A 144 -6.74 -4.93 17.65
C ILE A 144 -7.70 -3.83 17.17
N GLU A 145 -8.37 -3.16 18.12
CA GLU A 145 -9.32 -2.09 17.85
C GLU A 145 -8.64 -0.72 17.71
N ALA A 146 -7.67 -0.44 18.57
CA ALA A 146 -7.02 0.87 18.63
C ALA A 146 -5.95 1.01 17.55
N ASN A 147 -6.16 1.93 16.60
CA ASN A 147 -5.21 2.15 15.51
C ASN A 147 -3.79 2.51 15.99
N THR A 148 -3.67 3.28 17.09
CA THR A 148 -2.37 3.61 17.69
C THR A 148 -1.67 2.38 18.28
N ALA A 149 -2.41 1.41 18.83
CA ALA A 149 -1.84 0.15 19.32
C ALA A 149 -1.22 -0.65 18.15
N VAL A 150 -1.85 -0.66 16.98
CA VAL A 150 -1.26 -1.28 15.78
C VAL A 150 0.07 -0.63 15.39
N GLY A 151 0.15 0.71 15.42
CA GLY A 151 1.39 1.44 15.06
C GLY A 151 2.53 1.25 16.06
N ASN A 152 2.24 0.80 17.28
CA ASN A 152 3.22 0.48 18.32
C ASN A 152 3.71 -0.98 18.28
N LEU A 153 3.20 -1.79 17.35
CA LEU A 153 3.71 -3.15 17.17
C LEU A 153 5.13 -3.11 16.60
N GLU A 154 5.91 -4.12 16.96
CA GLU A 154 7.16 -4.42 16.28
C GLU A 154 6.88 -5.12 14.94
N ALA A 155 7.76 -4.95 13.95
CA ALA A 155 7.60 -5.62 12.65
C ALA A 155 7.64 -7.16 12.76
N SER A 156 8.26 -7.70 13.81
CA SER A 156 8.26 -9.14 14.14
C SER A 156 6.86 -9.69 14.33
N VAL A 157 5.91 -8.90 14.87
CA VAL A 157 4.51 -9.33 15.03
C VAL A 157 3.85 -9.54 13.68
N ALA A 158 4.13 -8.67 12.71
CA ALA A 158 3.67 -8.87 11.33
C ALA A 158 4.26 -10.15 10.72
N ALA A 159 5.56 -10.39 10.95
CA ALA A 159 6.24 -11.59 10.47
C ALA A 159 5.65 -12.88 11.09
N GLU A 160 5.44 -12.90 12.39
CA GLU A 160 4.82 -14.05 13.08
C GLU A 160 3.39 -14.30 12.59
N THR A 161 2.63 -13.23 12.35
CA THR A 161 1.26 -13.37 11.80
C THR A 161 1.30 -14.00 10.40
N VAL A 162 2.24 -13.58 9.54
CA VAL A 162 2.44 -14.17 8.22
C VAL A 162 2.86 -15.64 8.31
N ARG A 163 3.81 -15.98 9.20
CA ARG A 163 4.27 -17.37 9.41
C ARG A 163 3.15 -18.30 9.89
N SER A 164 2.13 -17.77 10.54
CA SER A 164 0.97 -18.55 11.01
C SER A 164 -0.06 -18.87 9.92
N LEU A 165 0.08 -18.29 8.71
CA LEU A 165 -0.82 -18.53 7.59
C LEU A 165 -0.56 -19.89 6.92
N ASP A 166 -1.64 -20.57 6.50
CA ASP A 166 -1.50 -21.70 5.54
C ASP A 166 -1.32 -21.13 4.12
N SER A 167 -0.06 -20.99 3.72
CA SER A 167 0.34 -20.40 2.45
C SER A 167 0.48 -21.40 1.29
N LYS A 168 0.25 -22.70 1.52
CA LYS A 168 0.52 -23.78 0.53
C LYS A 168 -0.16 -23.59 -0.82
N LYS A 169 -1.32 -22.92 -0.84
CA LYS A 169 -2.10 -22.67 -2.06
C LYS A 169 -2.07 -21.20 -2.49
N ALA A 170 -1.32 -20.36 -1.80
CA ALA A 170 -1.21 -18.94 -2.10
C ALA A 170 -0.21 -18.70 -3.25
N ASP A 171 -0.47 -17.66 -4.04
CA ASP A 171 0.44 -17.12 -5.03
C ASP A 171 1.24 -15.96 -4.46
N ALA A 172 0.72 -15.29 -3.41
CA ALA A 172 1.38 -14.21 -2.67
C ALA A 172 0.81 -14.08 -1.25
N LEU A 173 1.58 -13.43 -0.36
CA LEU A 173 1.19 -13.10 1.01
C LEU A 173 1.04 -11.59 1.14
N LEU A 174 -0.04 -11.15 1.78
CA LEU A 174 -0.34 -9.74 1.99
C LEU A 174 -0.41 -9.39 3.47
N ILE A 175 0.34 -8.36 3.88
CA ILE A 175 0.16 -7.70 5.19
C ILE A 175 -0.71 -6.47 4.96
N SER A 176 -1.97 -6.56 5.35
CA SER A 176 -2.96 -5.55 5.00
C SER A 176 -3.29 -4.62 6.16
N CYS A 177 -2.48 -3.59 6.31
CA CYS A 177 -2.76 -2.40 7.11
C CYS A 177 -1.66 -1.35 6.93
N ALA A 178 -2.03 -0.11 6.56
CA ALA A 178 -1.08 0.99 6.44
C ALA A 178 -0.44 1.42 7.79
N GLN A 179 -1.01 0.98 8.91
CA GLN A 179 -0.53 1.28 10.26
C GLN A 179 0.37 0.17 10.84
N MET A 180 0.34 -1.05 10.28
CA MET A 180 1.12 -2.18 10.79
C MET A 180 2.56 -2.10 10.28
N PRO A 181 3.59 -1.95 11.15
CA PRO A 181 4.99 -1.98 10.74
C PRO A 181 5.33 -3.31 10.09
N SER A 182 5.85 -3.27 8.86
CA SER A 182 6.04 -4.51 8.08
C SER A 182 7.13 -4.44 7.01
N ALA A 183 7.54 -3.25 6.57
CA ALA A 183 8.43 -3.14 5.43
C ALA A 183 9.77 -3.88 5.61
N ASP A 184 10.31 -3.91 6.83
CA ASP A 184 11.63 -4.48 7.12
C ASP A 184 11.67 -6.01 7.11
N VAL A 185 10.53 -6.68 7.18
CA VAL A 185 10.46 -8.14 7.28
C VAL A 185 10.06 -8.81 5.96
N LEU A 186 9.77 -8.04 4.91
CA LEU A 186 9.24 -8.59 3.66
C LEU A 186 10.25 -9.49 2.94
N ASP A 187 11.51 -9.06 2.80
CA ASP A 187 12.56 -9.85 2.14
C ASP A 187 12.86 -11.16 2.90
N GLU A 188 12.88 -11.12 4.24
CA GLU A 188 13.05 -12.29 5.09
C GLU A 188 11.91 -13.30 4.85
N LEU A 189 10.66 -12.82 4.93
CA LEU A 189 9.47 -13.65 4.71
C LEU A 189 9.41 -14.24 3.30
N GLU A 190 9.82 -13.51 2.28
CA GLU A 190 9.94 -14.03 0.92
C GLU A 190 11.02 -15.13 0.82
N GLY A 191 12.14 -14.95 1.55
CA GLY A 191 13.20 -15.96 1.63
C GLY A 191 12.73 -17.25 2.29
N GLU A 192 11.91 -17.15 3.35
CA GLU A 192 11.37 -18.28 4.10
C GLU A 192 10.26 -19.03 3.34
N THR A 193 9.36 -18.28 2.71
CA THR A 193 8.14 -18.85 2.10
C THR A 193 8.28 -19.20 0.63
N GLY A 194 9.27 -18.60 -0.05
CA GLY A 194 9.42 -18.68 -1.50
C GLY A 194 8.33 -17.96 -2.29
N LEU A 195 7.44 -17.22 -1.62
CA LEU A 195 6.33 -16.50 -2.22
C LEU A 195 6.59 -14.97 -2.17
N PRO A 196 6.05 -14.19 -3.11
CA PRO A 196 6.01 -12.74 -2.96
C PRO A 196 5.26 -12.35 -1.69
N VAL A 197 5.87 -11.43 -0.91
CA VAL A 197 5.26 -10.84 0.29
C VAL A 197 5.21 -9.34 0.13
N LEU A 198 4.02 -8.76 0.24
CA LEU A 198 3.85 -7.32 0.12
C LEU A 198 3.02 -6.76 1.27
N SER A 199 3.18 -5.48 1.54
CA SER A 199 2.32 -4.76 2.48
C SER A 199 1.49 -3.70 1.76
N THR A 200 0.43 -3.22 2.42
CA THR A 200 -0.34 -2.06 1.94
C THR A 200 0.58 -0.87 1.63
N ASN A 201 1.61 -0.66 2.46
CA ASN A 201 2.54 0.46 2.30
C ASN A 201 3.45 0.27 1.09
N THR A 202 4.08 -0.89 0.93
CA THR A 202 4.96 -1.14 -0.23
C THR A 202 4.18 -1.18 -1.54
N ALA A 203 2.96 -1.71 -1.55
CA ALA A 203 2.08 -1.66 -2.72
C ALA A 203 1.70 -0.22 -3.10
N THR A 204 1.38 0.62 -2.11
CA THR A 204 1.05 2.02 -2.35
C THR A 204 2.25 2.79 -2.88
N LEU A 205 3.42 2.63 -2.27
CA LEU A 205 4.66 3.27 -2.73
C LEU A 205 5.03 2.82 -4.15
N TRP A 206 4.97 1.52 -4.42
CA TRP A 206 5.20 0.96 -5.77
C TRP A 206 4.30 1.62 -6.81
N ALA A 207 3.01 1.75 -6.54
CA ALA A 207 2.06 2.38 -7.45
C ALA A 207 2.35 3.88 -7.64
N MET A 208 2.71 4.60 -6.56
CA MET A 208 3.10 6.02 -6.63
C MET A 208 4.36 6.21 -7.48
N MET A 209 5.41 5.41 -7.26
CA MET A 209 6.66 5.49 -8.03
C MET A 209 6.42 5.21 -9.52
N ARG A 210 5.60 4.21 -9.84
CA ARG A 210 5.22 3.94 -11.24
C ARG A 210 4.41 5.06 -11.86
N ARG A 211 3.56 5.72 -11.08
CA ARG A 211 2.72 6.83 -11.56
C ARG A 211 3.54 8.03 -12.02
N ILE A 212 4.71 8.24 -11.44
CA ILE A 212 5.67 9.29 -11.83
C ILE A 212 6.77 8.79 -12.77
N GLY A 213 6.64 7.58 -13.33
CA GLY A 213 7.58 7.02 -14.29
C GLY A 213 8.87 6.46 -13.70
N TYR A 214 8.97 6.31 -12.37
CA TYR A 214 10.12 5.70 -11.72
C TYR A 214 9.99 4.17 -11.75
N ALA A 215 10.94 3.50 -12.39
CA ALA A 215 10.96 2.04 -12.56
C ALA A 215 12.25 1.38 -12.05
N THR A 216 13.15 2.16 -11.43
CA THR A 216 14.39 1.59 -10.86
C THR A 216 14.06 0.70 -9.67
N PRO A 217 14.64 -0.50 -9.58
CA PRO A 217 14.43 -1.40 -8.45
C PRO A 217 14.81 -0.77 -7.11
N ILE A 218 13.96 -0.99 -6.10
CA ILE A 218 14.22 -0.63 -4.71
C ILE A 218 14.35 -1.95 -3.94
N THR A 219 15.55 -2.28 -3.50
CA THR A 219 15.88 -3.56 -2.83
C THR A 219 15.69 -3.48 -1.32
N GLY A 220 15.50 -4.62 -0.66
CA GLY A 220 15.37 -4.72 0.80
C GLY A 220 13.93 -4.67 1.31
N TYR A 221 12.93 -4.59 0.38
CA TYR A 221 11.52 -4.41 0.75
C TYR A 221 10.57 -5.28 -0.10
N GLY A 222 11.01 -6.48 -0.43
CA GLY A 222 10.25 -7.47 -1.19
C GLY A 222 10.37 -7.37 -2.70
N SER A 223 9.96 -8.44 -3.37
CA SER A 223 10.07 -8.61 -4.82
C SER A 223 9.24 -7.60 -5.62
N LEU A 224 8.15 -7.08 -5.05
CA LEU A 224 7.33 -6.05 -5.69
C LEU A 224 8.13 -4.78 -6.01
N LEU A 225 8.90 -4.29 -5.06
CA LEU A 225 9.71 -3.07 -5.21
C LEU A 225 11.04 -3.34 -5.92
N SER A 226 11.62 -4.52 -5.74
CA SER A 226 12.86 -4.91 -6.41
C SER A 226 12.66 -5.31 -7.88
N GLY A 227 11.43 -5.55 -8.32
CA GLY A 227 11.13 -5.99 -9.69
C GLY A 227 11.58 -7.42 -9.99
N VAL A 228 12.07 -8.17 -9.00
CA VAL A 228 12.48 -9.56 -9.14
C VAL A 228 11.25 -10.43 -8.98
N ALA A 229 10.67 -10.94 -10.07
CA ALA A 229 9.55 -11.87 -10.00
C ALA A 229 10.00 -13.17 -9.32
N ARG A 230 9.52 -13.43 -8.11
CA ARG A 230 9.56 -14.77 -7.48
C ARG A 230 8.29 -15.49 -7.87
N SER A 231 8.39 -16.56 -8.66
CA SER A 231 7.28 -17.45 -8.97
C SER A 231 7.29 -18.62 -7.99
N ALA A 232 6.13 -19.04 -7.53
CA ALA A 232 5.96 -20.32 -6.84
C ALA A 232 6.42 -21.46 -7.76
N GLY A 233 7.68 -21.88 -7.66
CA GLY A 233 8.26 -22.90 -8.55
C GLY A 233 9.63 -22.54 -9.11
N GLY A 234 10.47 -21.85 -8.33
CA GLY A 234 11.92 -21.77 -8.50
C GLY A 234 12.46 -21.62 -9.93
N ARG A 235 12.43 -20.42 -10.48
CA ARG A 235 13.47 -19.86 -11.37
C ARG A 235 13.20 -18.35 -11.51
N ALA A 236 14.16 -17.54 -11.09
CA ALA A 236 14.11 -16.10 -11.30
C ALA A 236 14.10 -15.79 -12.80
N ASN A 237 13.00 -15.24 -13.29
CA ASN A 237 12.89 -14.77 -14.66
C ASN A 237 13.20 -13.28 -14.67
N LEU A 238 14.46 -12.93 -14.91
CA LEU A 238 14.92 -11.53 -15.10
C LEU A 238 14.34 -11.00 -16.42
N ARG A 239 13.19 -10.37 -16.39
CA ARG A 239 12.75 -9.53 -17.50
C ARG A 239 13.35 -8.14 -17.32
N HIS A 240 14.39 -7.82 -18.10
CA HIS A 240 14.92 -6.47 -18.19
C HIS A 240 13.83 -5.51 -18.67
N PRO A 241 13.50 -4.44 -17.93
CA PRO A 241 12.63 -3.39 -18.45
C PRO A 241 13.36 -2.60 -19.53
N ARG A 242 12.65 -2.25 -20.61
CA ARG A 242 13.15 -1.34 -21.65
C ARG A 242 13.50 0.01 -20.99
N LYS A 243 14.68 0.56 -21.36
CA LYS A 243 15.13 1.89 -20.91
C LYS A 243 14.04 2.94 -21.17
N PRO A 244 13.68 3.76 -20.18
CA PRO A 244 12.80 4.90 -20.42
C PRO A 244 13.50 5.96 -21.27
N PRO A 245 12.76 6.79 -22.03
CA PRO A 245 13.35 7.91 -22.76
C PRO A 245 13.95 8.93 -21.77
N VAL A 246 15.12 9.45 -22.12
CA VAL A 246 15.83 10.48 -21.36
C VAL A 246 14.98 11.75 -21.31
N PRO A 247 14.76 12.39 -20.15
CA PRO A 247 14.06 13.66 -20.08
C PRO A 247 14.86 14.74 -20.84
N VAL A 248 14.21 15.42 -21.77
CA VAL A 248 14.79 16.60 -22.44
C VAL A 248 14.92 17.70 -21.39
N GLN A 249 16.15 18.13 -21.13
CA GLN A 249 16.43 19.29 -20.30
C GLN A 249 15.79 20.54 -20.93
N GLY A 250 14.72 21.04 -20.30
CA GLY A 250 14.15 22.34 -20.64
C GLY A 250 15.15 23.43 -20.30
N SER A 251 15.61 24.16 -21.32
CA SER A 251 16.44 25.35 -21.17
C SER A 251 15.66 26.46 -20.48
N TYR A 252 16.00 26.75 -19.23
CA TYR A 252 15.62 28.02 -18.61
C TYR A 252 16.32 29.16 -19.37
N ARG A 253 15.57 29.91 -20.17
CA ARG A 253 15.98 31.25 -20.60
C ARG A 253 15.53 32.27 -19.53
N ARG A 254 16.46 33.10 -19.18
CA ARG A 254 16.30 34.28 -18.29
C ARG A 254 15.26 35.26 -18.82
#